data_4e942c2cf5698cf311922ced39595de9
#
_entry.id   4e942c2cf5698cf311922ced39595de9
#
_cell.length_a   1.000
_cell.length_b   1.000
_cell.length_c   1.000
_cell.angle_alpha   90.00
_cell.angle_beta   90.00
_cell.angle_gamma   90.00
#
_symmetry.space_group_name_H-M   'P 1'
#
loop_
_entity.id
_entity.type
_entity.pdbx_description
1 polymer ?
#
loop_
_entity_poly.entity_id
_entity_poly.type
_entity_poly.pdbx_seq_one_letter_code
_entity_poly.pdbx_strand_id
1 'polypeptide(L)'
;MPTGIALRDVREQLFDAAERVLLRDGAGALTSRAVTTEAGVAKGVLHRHFADFDAFLAELVLDRAARVAGQAAALREAAGTGTVAGQVGAALTSLFSSVAVEMVALLTFRDGLRARLRAAGAARIPVLTEATAMLAAYLAAERDLGRVAPGADVDTLALTLIGAGHLLFAGRDGTPPPAADVDRMVTTTLAGVVL
;
A
#
# COMPACT_ATOMS: atom_id res chain seq x y z
N MET A 1 -6.65 23.22 27.11
CA MET A 1 -6.12 21.85 26.94
C MET A 1 -6.55 21.34 25.58
N PRO A 2 -5.66 21.10 24.61
CA PRO A 2 -6.05 20.44 23.38
C PRO A 2 -6.44 19.00 23.69
N THR A 3 -7.68 18.66 23.41
CA THR A 3 -8.25 17.32 23.58
C THR A 3 -7.57 16.32 22.64
N GLY A 4 -7.59 15.02 22.94
CA GLY A 4 -6.93 13.96 22.15
C GLY A 4 -7.36 13.89 20.68
N ILE A 5 -8.43 14.55 20.30
CA ILE A 5 -8.90 14.75 18.91
C ILE A 5 -7.94 15.68 18.17
N ALA A 6 -7.46 16.77 18.77
CA ALA A 6 -6.53 17.70 18.13
C ALA A 6 -5.13 17.09 17.87
N LEU A 7 -4.70 16.13 18.70
CA LEU A 7 -3.40 15.44 18.56
C LEU A 7 -3.43 14.37 17.45
N ARG A 8 -4.55 13.67 17.27
CA ARG A 8 -4.75 12.76 16.14
C ARG A 8 -4.78 13.52 14.82
N ASP A 9 -5.45 14.66 14.81
CA ASP A 9 -5.59 15.52 13.64
C ASP A 9 -4.21 15.98 13.11
N VAL A 10 -3.29 16.42 13.98
CA VAL A 10 -1.94 16.87 13.59
C VAL A 10 -1.08 15.71 13.04
N ARG A 11 -1.15 14.51 13.62
CA ARG A 11 -0.40 13.35 13.10
C ARG A 11 -0.90 12.93 11.73
N GLU A 12 -2.21 12.86 11.56
CA GLU A 12 -2.84 12.53 10.29
C GLU A 12 -2.56 13.61 9.23
N GLN A 13 -2.63 14.89 9.60
CA GLN A 13 -2.24 16.01 8.74
C GLN A 13 -0.79 15.89 8.25
N LEU A 14 0.15 15.47 9.11
CA LEU A 14 1.54 15.24 8.73
C LEU A 14 1.68 14.02 7.81
N PHE A 15 0.94 12.95 8.04
CA PHE A 15 0.92 11.77 7.18
C PHE A 15 0.38 12.09 5.79
N ASP A 16 -0.74 12.80 5.72
CA ASP A 16 -1.34 13.20 4.45
C ASP A 16 -0.44 14.19 3.68
N ALA A 17 0.25 15.09 4.39
CA ALA A 17 1.24 15.96 3.77
C ALA A 17 2.44 15.18 3.21
N ALA A 18 2.95 14.18 3.95
CA ALA A 18 4.02 13.31 3.47
C ALA A 18 3.60 12.53 2.22
N GLU A 19 2.38 12.03 2.20
CA GLU A 19 1.82 11.32 1.03
C GLU A 19 1.74 12.24 -0.20
N ARG A 20 1.25 13.47 -0.04
CA ARG A 20 1.24 14.44 -1.15
C ARG A 20 2.64 14.75 -1.68
N VAL A 21 3.62 14.90 -0.79
CA VAL A 21 5.03 15.10 -1.20
C VAL A 21 5.56 13.87 -1.94
N LEU A 22 5.29 12.67 -1.43
CA LEU A 22 5.71 11.41 -2.07
C LEU A 22 5.14 11.28 -3.48
N LEU A 23 3.84 11.51 -3.64
CA LEU A 23 3.16 11.37 -4.94
C LEU A 23 3.58 12.43 -5.96
N ARG A 24 3.87 13.66 -5.51
CA ARG A 24 4.24 14.77 -6.39
C ARG A 24 5.73 14.78 -6.73
N ASP A 25 6.58 14.56 -5.73
CA ASP A 25 8.02 14.85 -5.81
C ASP A 25 8.89 13.59 -5.64
N GLY A 26 8.27 12.44 -5.32
CA GLY A 26 8.94 11.15 -5.12
C GLY A 26 9.63 10.99 -3.76
N ALA A 27 10.12 9.77 -3.50
CA ALA A 27 10.75 9.40 -2.23
C ALA A 27 12.02 10.20 -1.90
N GLY A 28 12.78 10.62 -2.91
CA GLY A 28 14.01 11.42 -2.75
C GLY A 28 13.77 12.84 -2.21
N ALA A 29 12.60 13.42 -2.47
CA ALA A 29 12.24 14.75 -2.00
C ALA A 29 11.65 14.77 -0.58
N LEU A 30 11.32 13.60 -0.01
CA LEU A 30 10.66 13.50 1.28
C LEU A 30 11.61 13.80 2.43
N THR A 31 11.46 14.99 3.00
CA THR A 31 12.23 15.49 4.14
C THR A 31 11.32 16.04 5.23
N SER A 32 11.79 16.12 6.47
CA SER A 32 11.04 16.75 7.59
C SER A 32 10.57 18.17 7.24
N ARG A 33 11.41 18.94 6.51
CA ARG A 33 11.08 20.29 6.07
C ARG A 33 9.98 20.28 5.00
N ALA A 34 10.08 19.41 3.99
CA ALA A 34 9.07 19.29 2.95
C ALA A 34 7.70 18.95 3.55
N VAL A 35 7.66 17.95 4.46
CA VAL A 35 6.43 17.53 5.14
C VAL A 35 5.82 18.66 5.96
N THR A 36 6.60 19.35 6.80
CA THR A 36 6.06 20.43 7.63
C THR A 36 5.62 21.65 6.82
N THR A 37 6.31 21.96 5.73
CA THR A 37 5.90 23.00 4.79
C THR A 37 4.60 22.65 4.10
N GLU A 38 4.48 21.42 3.58
CA GLU A 38 3.27 20.91 2.92
C GLU A 38 2.07 20.85 3.89
N ALA A 39 2.32 20.48 5.14
CA ALA A 39 1.30 20.45 6.19
C ALA A 39 0.90 21.85 6.70
N GLY A 40 1.62 22.92 6.32
CA GLY A 40 1.35 24.27 6.83
C GLY A 40 1.64 24.44 8.33
N VAL A 41 2.57 23.66 8.91
CA VAL A 41 2.89 23.70 10.32
C VAL A 41 4.34 24.14 10.58
N ALA A 42 4.61 24.62 11.79
CA ALA A 42 5.97 25.01 12.17
C ALA A 42 6.92 23.80 12.17
N LYS A 43 8.19 24.01 11.76
CA LYS A 43 9.24 22.98 11.66
C LYS A 43 9.37 22.08 12.92
N GLY A 44 9.18 22.64 14.12
CA GLY A 44 9.27 21.88 15.37
C GLY A 44 8.08 20.97 15.67
N VAL A 45 6.98 21.05 14.91
CA VAL A 45 5.77 20.25 15.17
C VAL A 45 6.05 18.77 14.99
N LEU A 46 6.73 18.37 13.91
CA LEU A 46 7.07 16.98 13.65
C LEU A 46 7.87 16.37 14.81
N HIS A 47 8.89 17.07 15.30
CA HIS A 47 9.74 16.60 16.40
C HIS A 47 9.05 16.57 17.77
N ARG A 48 7.88 17.21 17.93
CA ARG A 48 7.06 17.07 19.13
C ARG A 48 6.24 15.78 19.15
N HIS A 49 5.96 15.23 17.97
CA HIS A 49 5.12 14.03 17.82
C HIS A 49 5.91 12.76 17.55
N PHE A 50 7.14 12.89 17.01
CA PHE A 50 7.99 11.78 16.61
C PHE A 50 9.42 12.02 17.07
N ALA A 51 10.10 10.97 17.54
CA ALA A 51 11.46 11.04 18.07
C ALA A 51 12.47 11.59 17.04
N ASP A 52 12.32 11.16 15.80
CA ASP A 52 13.07 11.64 14.64
C ASP A 52 12.28 11.38 13.34
N PHE A 53 12.88 11.72 12.20
CA PHE A 53 12.20 11.60 10.92
C PHE A 53 11.99 10.14 10.47
N ASP A 54 12.91 9.23 10.80
CA ASP A 54 12.73 7.80 10.49
C ASP A 54 11.66 7.16 11.37
N ALA A 55 11.46 7.64 12.62
CA ALA A 55 10.32 7.24 13.44
C ALA A 55 8.99 7.69 12.83
N PHE A 56 8.91 8.94 12.35
CA PHE A 56 7.75 9.45 11.61
C PHE A 56 7.45 8.59 10.37
N LEU A 57 8.46 8.28 9.57
CA LEU A 57 8.30 7.47 8.37
C LEU A 57 7.87 6.03 8.68
N ALA A 58 8.39 5.43 9.76
CA ALA A 58 7.99 4.08 10.16
C ALA A 58 6.51 4.05 10.54
N GLU A 59 6.04 5.03 11.30
CA GLU A 59 4.64 5.12 11.66
C GLU A 59 3.74 5.43 10.45
N LEU A 60 4.16 6.27 9.51
CA LEU A 60 3.46 6.49 8.25
C LEU A 60 3.29 5.18 7.45
N VAL A 61 4.37 4.40 7.31
CA VAL A 61 4.33 3.12 6.58
C VAL A 61 3.37 2.13 7.26
N LEU A 62 3.41 2.04 8.59
CA LEU A 62 2.52 1.15 9.36
C LEU A 62 1.06 1.61 9.29
N ASP A 63 0.80 2.91 9.32
CA ASP A 63 -0.56 3.45 9.17
C ASP A 63 -1.14 3.11 7.79
N ARG A 64 -0.36 3.27 6.72
CA ARG A 64 -0.81 2.93 5.37
C ARG A 64 -0.99 1.42 5.19
N ALA A 65 -0.14 0.59 5.79
CA ALA A 65 -0.33 -0.85 5.83
C ALA A 65 -1.65 -1.23 6.54
N ALA A 66 -1.94 -0.61 7.68
CA ALA A 66 -3.19 -0.83 8.40
C ALA A 66 -4.43 -0.40 7.58
N ARG A 67 -4.34 0.66 6.78
CA ARG A 67 -5.42 1.06 5.86
C ARG A 67 -5.67 0.00 4.78
N VAL A 68 -4.61 -0.59 4.21
CA VAL A 68 -4.74 -1.71 3.25
C VAL A 68 -5.38 -2.92 3.92
N ALA A 69 -4.94 -3.29 5.12
CA ALA A 69 -5.55 -4.37 5.90
C ALA A 69 -7.04 -4.10 6.17
N GLY A 70 -7.42 -2.86 6.44
CA GLY A 70 -8.82 -2.44 6.62
C GLY A 70 -9.69 -2.64 5.37
N GLN A 71 -9.11 -2.62 4.17
CA GLN A 71 -9.83 -2.86 2.90
C GLN A 71 -10.08 -4.35 2.63
N ALA A 72 -9.37 -5.26 3.30
CA ALA A 72 -9.44 -6.69 3.06
C ALA A 72 -10.85 -7.28 3.28
N ALA A 73 -11.57 -6.78 4.28
CA ALA A 73 -12.95 -7.22 4.56
C ALA A 73 -13.88 -6.87 3.39
N ALA A 74 -13.83 -5.64 2.90
CA ALA A 74 -14.67 -5.17 1.79
C ALA A 74 -14.39 -5.94 0.49
N LEU A 75 -13.11 -6.20 0.18
CA LEU A 75 -12.75 -6.98 -1.00
C LEU A 75 -13.25 -8.44 -0.87
N ARG A 76 -13.12 -9.05 0.31
CA ARG A 76 -13.63 -10.40 0.56
C ARG A 76 -15.15 -10.47 0.47
N GLU A 77 -15.87 -9.46 0.95
CA GLU A 77 -17.33 -9.37 0.83
C GLU A 77 -17.79 -9.19 -0.63
N ALA A 78 -16.95 -8.66 -1.50
CA ALA A 78 -17.21 -8.57 -2.94
C ALA A 78 -17.02 -9.91 -3.66
N ALA A 79 -16.53 -10.97 -3.00
CA ALA A 79 -16.41 -12.30 -3.61
C ALA A 79 -17.77 -12.80 -4.11
N GLY A 80 -17.77 -13.45 -5.27
CA GLY A 80 -18.99 -13.88 -5.96
C GLY A 80 -19.64 -12.80 -6.83
N THR A 81 -19.16 -11.55 -6.78
CA THR A 81 -19.69 -10.44 -7.61
C THR A 81 -18.74 -10.08 -8.75
N GLY A 82 -19.28 -9.65 -9.88
CA GLY A 82 -18.47 -9.30 -11.05
C GLY A 82 -17.58 -10.44 -11.54
N THR A 83 -16.43 -10.12 -12.12
CA THR A 83 -15.41 -11.11 -12.52
C THR A 83 -14.25 -11.11 -11.53
N VAL A 84 -13.64 -12.28 -11.26
CA VAL A 84 -12.46 -12.40 -10.38
C VAL A 84 -11.34 -11.49 -10.87
N ALA A 85 -11.05 -11.53 -12.17
CA ALA A 85 -10.01 -10.69 -12.77
C ALA A 85 -10.30 -9.18 -12.62
N GLY A 86 -11.55 -8.78 -12.81
CA GLY A 86 -11.97 -7.38 -12.66
C GLY A 86 -11.81 -6.86 -11.23
N GLN A 87 -12.21 -7.64 -10.22
CA GLN A 87 -12.03 -7.27 -8.82
C GLN A 87 -10.54 -7.18 -8.45
N VAL A 88 -9.72 -8.14 -8.89
CA VAL A 88 -8.27 -8.12 -8.68
C VAL A 88 -7.64 -6.90 -9.37
N GLY A 89 -8.00 -6.62 -10.62
CA GLY A 89 -7.50 -5.46 -11.37
C GLY A 89 -7.82 -4.14 -10.69
N ALA A 90 -9.07 -3.99 -10.22
CA ALA A 90 -9.49 -2.80 -9.46
C ALA A 90 -8.72 -2.65 -8.14
N ALA A 91 -8.52 -3.73 -7.39
CA ALA A 91 -7.75 -3.72 -6.14
C ALA A 91 -6.28 -3.34 -6.38
N LEU A 92 -5.62 -3.90 -7.40
CA LEU A 92 -4.24 -3.56 -7.77
C LEU A 92 -4.13 -2.09 -8.23
N THR A 93 -5.07 -1.62 -9.03
CA THR A 93 -5.11 -0.22 -9.47
C THR A 93 -5.26 0.72 -8.28
N SER A 94 -6.19 0.44 -7.38
CA SER A 94 -6.39 1.24 -6.15
C SER A 94 -5.12 1.27 -5.29
N LEU A 95 -4.48 0.12 -5.08
CA LEU A 95 -3.27 -0.01 -4.27
C LEU A 95 -2.11 0.79 -4.87
N PHE A 96 -1.79 0.57 -6.15
CA PHE A 96 -0.59 1.09 -6.79
C PHE A 96 -0.75 2.50 -7.39
N SER A 97 -1.98 3.00 -7.55
CA SER A 97 -2.24 4.43 -7.80
C SER A 97 -2.11 5.28 -6.53
N SER A 98 -1.92 4.63 -5.38
CA SER A 98 -1.62 5.28 -4.11
C SER A 98 -0.11 5.41 -3.89
N VAL A 99 0.26 5.82 -2.68
CA VAL A 99 1.65 6.00 -2.25
C VAL A 99 2.45 4.67 -2.11
N ALA A 100 1.84 3.50 -2.39
CA ALA A 100 2.47 2.20 -2.18
C ALA A 100 3.78 2.00 -2.95
N VAL A 101 3.85 2.47 -4.21
CA VAL A 101 5.08 2.39 -5.03
C VAL A 101 6.20 3.22 -4.41
N GLU A 102 5.89 4.45 -4.00
CA GLU A 102 6.86 5.36 -3.40
C GLU A 102 7.34 4.88 -2.02
N MET A 103 6.49 4.18 -1.27
CA MET A 103 6.89 3.55 0.00
C MET A 103 7.90 2.43 -0.20
N VAL A 104 7.79 1.65 -1.27
CA VAL A 104 8.81 0.63 -1.60
C VAL A 104 10.15 1.31 -1.91
N ALA A 105 10.14 2.37 -2.72
CA ALA A 105 11.33 3.16 -3.02
C ALA A 105 11.95 3.77 -1.74
N LEU A 106 11.12 4.34 -0.86
CA LEU A 106 11.55 4.91 0.41
C LEU A 106 12.29 3.87 1.29
N LEU A 107 11.73 2.66 1.39
CA LEU A 107 12.30 1.56 2.16
C LEU A 107 13.62 1.04 1.55
N THR A 108 13.77 1.11 0.23
CA THR A 108 14.98 0.64 -0.45
C THR A 108 16.21 1.47 -0.06
N PHE A 109 16.06 2.77 0.14
CA PHE A 109 17.17 3.70 0.35
C PHE A 109 17.38 4.15 1.81
N ARG A 110 16.56 3.66 2.78
CA ARG A 110 16.64 4.11 4.18
C ARG A 110 16.83 2.96 5.16
N ASP A 111 18.09 2.72 5.54
CA ASP A 111 18.45 1.65 6.49
C ASP A 111 17.86 1.88 7.88
N GLY A 112 17.82 3.14 8.36
CA GLY A 112 17.24 3.51 9.64
C GLY A 112 15.75 3.20 9.70
N LEU A 113 15.01 3.51 8.63
CA LEU A 113 13.60 3.18 8.52
C LEU A 113 13.38 1.66 8.54
N ARG A 114 14.16 0.90 7.76
CA ARG A 114 14.07 -0.58 7.76
C ARG A 114 14.36 -1.18 9.14
N ALA A 115 15.35 -0.64 9.86
CA ALA A 115 15.66 -1.09 11.21
C ALA A 115 14.49 -0.85 12.18
N ARG A 116 13.84 0.30 12.12
CA ARG A 116 12.68 0.63 12.94
C ARG A 116 11.47 -0.25 12.64
N LEU A 117 11.17 -0.48 11.36
CA LEU A 117 10.08 -1.38 10.97
C LEU A 117 10.33 -2.81 11.46
N ARG A 118 11.58 -3.33 11.35
CA ARG A 118 11.92 -4.64 11.92
C ARG A 118 11.75 -4.67 13.44
N ALA A 119 12.16 -3.62 14.14
CA ALA A 119 11.96 -3.51 15.59
C ALA A 119 10.48 -3.46 15.97
N ALA A 120 9.61 -2.93 15.11
CA ALA A 120 8.16 -2.95 15.25
C ALA A 120 7.50 -4.28 14.82
N GLY A 121 8.30 -5.32 14.47
CA GLY A 121 7.81 -6.64 14.08
C GLY A 121 7.51 -6.80 12.58
N ALA A 122 7.77 -5.81 11.76
CA ALA A 122 7.57 -5.90 10.32
C ALA A 122 8.73 -6.65 9.64
N ALA A 123 8.45 -7.86 9.13
CA ALA A 123 9.49 -8.73 8.53
C ALA A 123 9.80 -8.39 7.05
N ARG A 124 8.94 -7.65 6.38
CA ARG A 124 9.01 -7.34 4.94
C ARG A 124 8.58 -5.89 4.70
N ILE A 125 8.09 -5.60 3.51
CA ILE A 125 7.49 -4.31 3.14
C ILE A 125 6.03 -4.32 3.59
N PRO A 126 5.65 -3.63 4.70
CA PRO A 126 4.35 -3.82 5.35
C PRO A 126 3.16 -3.65 4.40
N VAL A 127 3.15 -2.57 3.60
CA VAL A 127 2.05 -2.29 2.66
C VAL A 127 1.85 -3.43 1.66
N LEU A 128 2.94 -3.98 1.08
CA LEU A 128 2.84 -5.10 0.13
C LEU A 128 2.49 -6.41 0.84
N THR A 129 2.91 -6.61 2.09
CA THR A 129 2.55 -7.78 2.89
C THR A 129 1.04 -7.81 3.14
N GLU A 130 0.46 -6.70 3.60
CA GLU A 130 -0.97 -6.59 3.82
C GLU A 130 -1.77 -6.72 2.51
N ALA A 131 -1.28 -6.12 1.42
CA ALA A 131 -1.92 -6.26 0.12
C ALA A 131 -1.89 -7.71 -0.41
N THR A 132 -0.79 -8.44 -0.18
CA THR A 132 -0.71 -9.87 -0.54
C THR A 132 -1.72 -10.69 0.27
N ALA A 133 -1.79 -10.47 1.59
CA ALA A 133 -2.77 -11.15 2.44
C ALA A 133 -4.22 -10.82 2.04
N MET A 134 -4.50 -9.56 1.70
CA MET A 134 -5.81 -9.13 1.21
C MET A 134 -6.23 -9.89 -0.07
N LEU A 135 -5.35 -9.96 -1.08
CA LEU A 135 -5.63 -10.68 -2.33
C LEU A 135 -5.74 -12.19 -2.12
N ALA A 136 -4.88 -12.79 -1.29
CA ALA A 136 -4.95 -14.21 -0.97
C ALA A 136 -6.29 -14.57 -0.32
N ALA A 137 -6.74 -13.77 0.65
CA ALA A 137 -8.04 -13.95 1.30
C ALA A 137 -9.22 -13.82 0.33
N TYR A 138 -9.16 -12.87 -0.61
CA TYR A 138 -10.17 -12.73 -1.67
C TYR A 138 -10.18 -13.94 -2.60
N LEU A 139 -9.03 -14.37 -3.13
CA LEU A 139 -8.93 -15.53 -4.03
C LEU A 139 -9.36 -16.83 -3.31
N ALA A 140 -9.09 -16.96 -2.01
CA ALA A 140 -9.59 -18.08 -1.22
C ALA A 140 -11.12 -18.08 -1.13
N ALA A 141 -11.74 -16.91 -0.90
CA ALA A 141 -13.20 -16.79 -0.90
C ALA A 141 -13.82 -17.14 -2.26
N GLU A 142 -13.20 -16.71 -3.36
CA GLU A 142 -13.63 -17.06 -4.72
C GLU A 142 -13.45 -18.57 -5.02
N ARG A 143 -12.41 -19.19 -4.47
CA ARG A 143 -12.21 -20.65 -4.54
C ARG A 143 -13.30 -21.41 -3.76
N ASP A 144 -13.67 -20.94 -2.59
CA ASP A 144 -14.74 -21.52 -1.78
C ASP A 144 -16.10 -21.41 -2.47
N LEU A 145 -16.30 -20.41 -3.33
CA LEU A 145 -17.47 -20.24 -4.19
C LEU A 145 -17.37 -21.02 -5.52
N GLY A 146 -16.30 -21.77 -5.75
CA GLY A 146 -16.09 -22.55 -6.96
C GLY A 146 -15.76 -21.74 -8.21
N ARG A 147 -15.33 -20.49 -8.07
CA ARG A 147 -14.96 -19.60 -9.19
C ARG A 147 -13.45 -19.56 -9.45
N VAL A 148 -12.67 -20.08 -8.50
CA VAL A 148 -11.24 -20.36 -8.62
C VAL A 148 -11.04 -21.86 -8.39
N ALA A 149 -10.13 -22.47 -9.14
CA ALA A 149 -9.88 -23.89 -9.10
C ALA A 149 -9.53 -24.38 -7.67
N PRO A 150 -10.05 -25.52 -7.19
CA PRO A 150 -9.82 -25.98 -5.82
C PRO A 150 -8.35 -26.21 -5.46
N GLY A 151 -7.52 -26.56 -6.45
CA GLY A 151 -6.08 -26.80 -6.28
C GLY A 151 -5.22 -25.54 -6.47
N ALA A 152 -5.80 -24.34 -6.67
CA ALA A 152 -5.03 -23.13 -6.87
C ALA A 152 -4.27 -22.72 -5.61
N ASP A 153 -2.99 -22.46 -5.74
CA ASP A 153 -2.15 -21.86 -4.68
C ASP A 153 -2.40 -20.35 -4.65
N VAL A 154 -3.41 -19.94 -3.87
CA VAL A 154 -3.87 -18.54 -3.78
C VAL A 154 -2.81 -17.62 -3.17
N ASP A 155 -1.93 -18.14 -2.31
CA ASP A 155 -0.86 -17.35 -1.70
C ASP A 155 0.21 -17.00 -2.73
N THR A 156 0.64 -17.98 -3.53
CA THR A 156 1.58 -17.75 -4.64
C THR A 156 0.98 -16.86 -5.73
N LEU A 157 -0.31 -17.03 -6.06
CA LEU A 157 -1.01 -16.16 -7.01
C LEU A 157 -1.06 -14.71 -6.51
N ALA A 158 -1.43 -14.49 -5.24
CA ALA A 158 -1.46 -13.15 -4.64
C ALA A 158 -0.08 -12.50 -4.65
N LEU A 159 0.96 -13.22 -4.26
CA LEU A 159 2.35 -12.73 -4.29
C LEU A 159 2.78 -12.35 -5.71
N THR A 160 2.44 -13.17 -6.70
CA THR A 160 2.75 -12.93 -8.11
C THR A 160 2.03 -11.68 -8.64
N LEU A 161 0.73 -11.54 -8.34
CA LEU A 161 -0.07 -10.38 -8.73
C LEU A 161 0.46 -9.08 -8.11
N ILE A 162 0.84 -9.09 -6.83
CA ILE A 162 1.42 -7.93 -6.16
C ILE A 162 2.78 -7.57 -6.77
N GLY A 163 3.65 -8.56 -7.02
CA GLY A 163 4.97 -8.33 -7.64
C GLY A 163 4.87 -7.80 -9.06
N ALA A 164 4.03 -8.41 -9.89
CA ALA A 164 3.79 -7.98 -11.27
C ALA A 164 3.11 -6.59 -11.32
N GLY A 165 2.13 -6.36 -10.45
CA GLY A 165 1.47 -5.06 -10.30
C GLY A 165 2.48 -3.99 -9.91
N HIS A 166 3.31 -4.22 -8.89
CA HIS A 166 4.34 -3.26 -8.50
C HIS A 166 5.26 -2.89 -9.68
N LEU A 167 5.76 -3.89 -10.42
CA LEU A 167 6.61 -3.65 -11.60
C LEU A 167 5.88 -2.87 -12.70
N LEU A 168 4.60 -3.13 -12.90
CA LEU A 168 3.80 -2.46 -13.92
C LEU A 168 3.58 -0.98 -13.61
N PHE A 169 3.46 -0.61 -12.34
CA PHE A 169 3.22 0.77 -11.88
C PHE A 169 4.52 1.53 -11.57
N ALA A 170 5.60 0.83 -11.19
CA ALA A 170 6.88 1.47 -10.86
C ALA A 170 7.55 2.11 -12.07
N GLY A 171 8.26 3.22 -11.85
CA GLY A 171 9.08 3.88 -12.88
C GLY A 171 8.29 4.62 -13.97
N ARG A 172 7.04 4.97 -13.72
CA ARG A 172 6.14 5.63 -14.69
C ARG A 172 5.94 7.13 -14.43
N ASP A 173 6.82 7.78 -13.69
CA ASP A 173 6.76 9.22 -13.39
C ASP A 173 5.36 9.68 -12.93
N GLY A 174 4.71 8.88 -12.08
CA GLY A 174 3.38 9.16 -11.55
C GLY A 174 2.22 8.92 -12.53
N THR A 175 2.48 8.48 -13.77
CA THR A 175 1.42 8.16 -14.74
C THR A 175 0.97 6.71 -14.57
N PRO A 176 -0.31 6.43 -14.24
CA PRO A 176 -0.81 5.05 -14.16
C PRO A 176 -0.64 4.31 -15.49
N PRO A 177 -0.43 2.98 -15.46
CA PRO A 177 -0.45 2.18 -16.68
C PRO A 177 -1.84 2.21 -17.33
N PRO A 178 -1.94 2.01 -18.66
CA PRO A 178 -3.22 1.80 -19.31
C PRO A 178 -4.01 0.65 -18.65
N ALA A 179 -5.31 0.83 -18.46
CA ALA A 179 -6.16 -0.21 -17.86
C ALA A 179 -6.03 -1.56 -18.57
N ALA A 180 -5.90 -1.56 -19.89
CA ALA A 180 -5.70 -2.77 -20.70
C ALA A 180 -4.41 -3.53 -20.35
N ASP A 181 -3.37 -2.86 -19.85
CA ASP A 181 -2.13 -3.52 -19.42
C ASP A 181 -2.33 -4.23 -18.07
N VAL A 182 -3.08 -3.59 -17.15
CA VAL A 182 -3.48 -4.20 -15.86
C VAL A 182 -4.36 -5.42 -16.12
N ASP A 183 -5.39 -5.28 -16.95
CA ASP A 183 -6.31 -6.37 -17.30
C ASP A 183 -5.57 -7.55 -17.93
N ARG A 184 -4.66 -7.28 -18.88
CA ARG A 184 -3.85 -8.33 -19.53
C ARG A 184 -2.95 -9.04 -18.51
N MET A 185 -2.27 -8.31 -17.66
CA MET A 185 -1.39 -8.88 -16.61
C MET A 185 -2.20 -9.76 -15.65
N VAL A 186 -3.34 -9.29 -15.16
CA VAL A 186 -4.21 -10.05 -14.24
C VAL A 186 -4.77 -11.29 -14.92
N THR A 187 -5.34 -11.15 -16.13
CA THR A 187 -5.93 -12.27 -16.88
C THR A 187 -4.88 -13.34 -17.20
N THR A 188 -3.67 -12.92 -17.58
CA THR A 188 -2.57 -13.85 -17.85
C THR A 188 -2.13 -14.58 -16.60
N THR A 189 -2.03 -13.89 -15.45
CA THR A 189 -1.63 -14.52 -14.19
C THR A 189 -2.68 -15.49 -13.67
N LEU A 190 -3.96 -15.19 -13.88
CA LEU A 190 -5.08 -16.04 -13.45
C LEU A 190 -5.51 -17.07 -14.51
N ALA A 191 -4.84 -17.13 -15.66
CA ALA A 191 -5.16 -18.08 -16.70
C ALA A 191 -5.08 -19.53 -16.21
N GLY A 192 -6.13 -20.31 -16.48
CA GLY A 192 -6.22 -21.72 -16.08
C GLY A 192 -6.57 -21.97 -14.61
N VAL A 193 -6.74 -20.91 -13.78
CA VAL A 193 -7.18 -21.05 -12.39
C VAL A 193 -8.55 -20.43 -12.12
N VAL A 194 -8.97 -19.45 -12.90
CA VAL A 194 -10.35 -18.91 -12.89
C VAL A 194 -11.23 -19.78 -13.79
N LEU A 195 -12.39 -20.19 -13.25
CA LEU A 195 -13.35 -21.11 -13.88
C LEU A 195 -14.50 -20.36 -14.56
#